data_60666884cb0007ee7e61c339b022becb
#
_entry.id   60666884cb0007ee7e61c339b022becb
#
_cell.length_a   1.000
_cell.length_b   1.000
_cell.length_c   1.000
_cell.angle_alpha   90.00
_cell.angle_beta   90.00
_cell.angle_gamma   90.00
#
_symmetry.space_group_name_H-M   'P 1'
#
loop_
_entity.id
_entity.type
_entity.pdbx_description
1 polymer ?
#
loop_
_entity_poly.entity_id
_entity_poly.type
_entity_poly.pdbx_seq_one_letter_code
_entity_poly.pdbx_strand_id
1 'polypeptide(L)'
;MKALKFTLSGNSAFFKDNVINTVYLTYGNIHRVALLGMLGAILGYGGYSKQNDMLKKKNKKIPDYPEFYEKLKDIKISIVSNGKNGYFNKKLQTFNNSVGYASKEEGGNLIVKQFWLENPSWDIYILLDCDEAKKIADYIQNRKAIYLPYLGSNDHLANIMDVEIIDIEEKMSSEDETIEILSMIKAS
;
A
#
# COMPACT_ATOMS: atom_id res chain seq x y z
N MET A 1 -4.37 13.57 -21.14
CA MET A 1 -4.23 13.84 -19.68
C MET A 1 -2.85 13.39 -19.23
N LYS A 2 -2.36 13.87 -18.05
CA LYS A 2 -1.04 13.44 -17.53
C LYS A 2 -1.20 12.52 -16.33
N ALA A 3 -0.32 11.51 -16.24
CA ALA A 3 -0.23 10.62 -15.09
C ALA A 3 1.22 10.48 -14.62
N LEU A 4 1.39 10.35 -13.31
CA LEU A 4 2.62 9.85 -12.72
C LEU A 4 2.64 8.33 -12.87
N LYS A 5 3.73 7.79 -13.43
CA LYS A 5 4.02 6.35 -13.43
C LYS A 5 5.28 6.08 -12.63
N PHE A 6 5.29 5.00 -11.88
CA PHE A 6 6.49 4.50 -11.21
C PHE A 6 6.36 2.99 -10.93
N THR A 7 7.51 2.32 -10.84
CA THR A 7 7.60 0.93 -10.40
C THR A 7 7.75 0.89 -8.88
N LEU A 8 6.81 0.23 -8.21
CA LEU A 8 6.84 -0.05 -6.78
C LEU A 8 7.25 -1.50 -6.56
N SER A 9 8.32 -1.76 -5.81
CA SER A 9 8.83 -3.11 -5.60
C SER A 9 9.46 -3.29 -4.22
N GLY A 10 9.77 -4.52 -3.86
CA GLY A 10 10.53 -4.86 -2.65
C GLY A 10 10.98 -6.31 -2.65
N ASN A 11 11.91 -6.66 -1.75
CA ASN A 11 12.34 -8.05 -1.58
C ASN A 11 11.20 -8.93 -1.04
N SER A 12 10.31 -8.33 -0.26
CA SER A 12 9.13 -8.99 0.29
C SER A 12 8.03 -7.97 0.59
N ALA A 13 6.78 -8.45 0.77
CA ALA A 13 5.67 -7.64 1.25
C ALA A 13 4.73 -8.47 2.14
N PHE A 14 4.07 -7.80 3.08
CA PHE A 14 3.07 -8.42 3.92
C PHE A 14 1.85 -7.50 4.10
N PHE A 15 0.82 -7.73 3.32
CA PHE A 15 -0.46 -7.07 3.42
C PHE A 15 -1.43 -7.98 4.15
N LYS A 16 -1.44 -7.89 5.48
CA LYS A 16 -2.19 -8.81 6.33
C LYS A 16 -3.66 -8.89 5.91
N ASP A 17 -4.11 -10.12 5.61
CA ASP A 17 -5.52 -10.42 5.44
C ASP A 17 -6.22 -10.34 6.80
N ASN A 18 -7.48 -9.90 6.80
CA ASN A 18 -8.30 -9.77 8.01
C ASN A 18 -8.87 -11.11 8.51
N VAL A 19 -8.67 -12.18 7.76
CA VAL A 19 -9.09 -13.52 8.18
C VAL A 19 -8.30 -13.95 9.42
N ILE A 20 -9.02 -14.31 10.49
CA ILE A 20 -8.42 -14.79 11.73
C ILE A 20 -7.97 -16.24 11.51
N ASN A 21 -6.65 -16.46 11.63
CA ASN A 21 -6.06 -17.79 11.47
C ASN A 21 -4.81 -17.92 12.36
N THR A 22 -4.39 -19.16 12.62
CA THR A 22 -3.12 -19.49 13.31
C THR A 22 -1.89 -19.09 12.49
N VAL A 23 -2.05 -18.97 11.19
CA VAL A 23 -1.05 -18.44 10.26
C VAL A 23 -1.62 -17.17 9.61
N TYR A 24 -0.91 -16.05 9.72
CA TYR A 24 -1.35 -14.81 9.09
C TYR A 24 -1.15 -14.88 7.58
N LEU A 25 -2.25 -14.71 6.87
CA LEU A 25 -2.28 -14.66 5.41
C LEU A 25 -1.96 -13.23 4.92
N THR A 26 -1.43 -13.14 3.70
CA THR A 26 -1.25 -11.89 2.98
C THR A 26 -2.16 -11.83 1.77
N TYR A 27 -2.68 -10.65 1.44
CA TYR A 27 -3.26 -10.41 0.12
C TYR A 27 -2.22 -10.70 -0.97
N GLY A 28 -2.68 -11.12 -2.14
CA GLY A 28 -1.81 -11.49 -3.27
C GLY A 28 -1.17 -10.29 -3.97
N ASN A 29 -1.72 -9.09 -3.76
CA ASN A 29 -1.26 -7.83 -4.34
C ASN A 29 -1.42 -6.69 -3.34
N ILE A 30 -0.74 -5.57 -3.59
CA ILE A 30 -1.00 -4.34 -2.85
C ILE A 30 -2.43 -3.87 -3.15
N HIS A 31 -3.25 -3.74 -2.11
CA HIS A 31 -4.60 -3.20 -2.27
C HIS A 31 -4.60 -1.67 -2.16
N ARG A 32 -5.62 -1.02 -2.74
CA ARG A 32 -5.72 0.44 -2.82
C ARG A 32 -5.46 1.14 -1.47
N VAL A 33 -6.07 0.68 -0.38
CA VAL A 33 -5.93 1.34 0.93
C VAL A 33 -4.50 1.27 1.45
N ALA A 34 -3.79 0.14 1.24
CA ALA A 34 -2.38 0.03 1.62
C ALA A 34 -1.50 0.99 0.81
N LEU A 35 -1.76 1.10 -0.50
CA LEU A 35 -1.06 2.07 -1.35
C LEU A 35 -1.32 3.51 -0.91
N LEU A 36 -2.58 3.88 -0.63
CA LEU A 36 -2.92 5.20 -0.11
C LEU A 36 -2.24 5.49 1.22
N GLY A 37 -2.15 4.49 2.11
CA GLY A 37 -1.43 4.61 3.38
C GLY A 37 0.06 4.87 3.20
N MET A 38 0.70 4.18 2.26
CA MET A 38 2.11 4.41 1.91
C MET A 38 2.33 5.81 1.31
N LEU A 39 1.49 6.23 0.35
CA LEU A 39 1.55 7.57 -0.23
C LEU A 39 1.29 8.66 0.82
N GLY A 40 0.35 8.43 1.73
CA GLY A 40 0.09 9.30 2.86
C GLY A 40 1.30 9.42 3.80
N ALA A 41 2.02 8.33 4.06
CA ALA A 41 3.26 8.35 4.83
C ALA A 41 4.36 9.14 4.13
N ILE A 42 4.52 9.00 2.83
CA ILE A 42 5.44 9.82 2.02
C ILE A 42 5.15 11.31 2.20
N LEU A 43 3.87 11.71 2.19
CA LEU A 43 3.43 13.10 2.37
C LEU A 43 3.38 13.55 3.84
N GLY A 44 3.58 12.65 4.82
CA GLY A 44 3.52 12.95 6.25
C GLY A 44 2.09 13.06 6.82
N TYR A 45 1.09 12.52 6.14
CA TYR A 45 -0.29 12.53 6.63
C TYR A 45 -0.49 11.54 7.78
N GLY A 46 -1.35 11.93 8.74
CA GLY A 46 -1.64 11.11 9.91
C GLY A 46 -2.40 9.83 9.56
N GLY A 47 -1.94 8.72 10.15
CA GLY A 47 -2.57 7.41 10.06
C GLY A 47 -3.53 7.14 11.22
N TYR A 48 -3.88 5.85 11.38
CA TYR A 48 -4.81 5.38 12.42
C TYR A 48 -4.36 5.69 13.84
N SER A 49 -3.05 5.65 14.14
CA SER A 49 -2.54 5.98 15.47
C SER A 49 -2.88 7.43 15.87
N LYS A 50 -2.68 8.39 14.94
CA LYS A 50 -3.02 9.78 15.14
C LYS A 50 -4.53 9.99 15.33
N GLN A 51 -5.35 9.26 14.57
CA GLN A 51 -6.81 9.26 14.73
C GLN A 51 -7.21 8.70 16.10
N ASN A 52 -6.63 7.58 16.54
CA ASN A 52 -6.89 7.01 17.85
C ASN A 52 -6.50 7.93 19.02
N ASP A 53 -5.42 8.68 18.88
CA ASP A 53 -5.03 9.68 19.88
C ASP A 53 -6.01 10.86 19.95
N MET A 54 -6.66 11.22 18.84
CA MET A 54 -7.76 12.19 18.83
C MET A 54 -9.01 11.64 19.53
N LEU A 55 -9.31 10.34 19.35
CA LEU A 55 -10.43 9.65 20.02
C LEU A 55 -10.32 9.70 21.54
N LYS A 56 -9.11 9.63 22.09
CA LYS A 56 -8.85 9.73 23.54
C LYS A 56 -9.03 11.14 24.12
N LYS A 57 -8.99 12.18 23.27
CA LYS A 57 -9.16 13.57 23.70
C LYS A 57 -10.64 13.94 23.72
N LYS A 58 -11.26 13.97 24.91
CA LYS A 58 -12.63 14.46 25.12
C LYS A 58 -12.80 15.86 24.50
N ASN A 59 -13.89 16.08 23.73
CA ASN A 59 -14.33 17.35 23.14
C ASN A 59 -13.71 17.78 21.78
N LYS A 60 -13.18 16.89 20.97
CA LYS A 60 -12.89 17.19 19.54
C LYS A 60 -13.81 16.41 18.63
N LYS A 61 -14.29 17.07 17.55
CA LYS A 61 -14.96 16.37 16.44
C LYS A 61 -13.93 15.43 15.80
N ILE A 62 -14.20 14.15 15.86
CA ILE A 62 -13.31 13.11 15.35
C ILE A 62 -13.65 12.91 13.88
N PRO A 63 -12.69 12.93 12.97
CA PRO A 63 -12.93 12.60 11.57
C PRO A 63 -13.28 11.11 11.44
N ASP A 64 -14.18 10.79 10.53
CA ASP A 64 -14.63 9.40 10.27
C ASP A 64 -13.47 8.53 9.77
N TYR A 65 -12.51 9.14 9.08
CA TYR A 65 -11.35 8.46 8.50
C TYR A 65 -10.03 9.09 8.97
N PRO A 66 -8.91 8.35 8.95
CA PRO A 66 -7.58 8.92 9.17
C PRO A 66 -7.24 9.93 8.06
N GLU A 67 -6.39 10.90 8.38
CA GLU A 67 -6.06 12.03 7.50
C GLU A 67 -5.59 11.58 6.10
N PHE A 68 -4.74 10.56 6.02
CA PHE A 68 -4.26 10.07 4.72
C PHE A 68 -5.41 9.60 3.82
N TYR A 69 -6.37 8.88 4.40
CA TYR A 69 -7.49 8.36 3.64
C TYR A 69 -8.44 9.47 3.20
N GLU A 70 -8.77 10.39 4.11
CA GLU A 70 -9.65 11.51 3.78
C GLU A 70 -9.11 12.37 2.63
N LYS A 71 -7.79 12.58 2.59
CA LYS A 71 -7.16 13.39 1.54
C LYS A 71 -6.93 12.65 0.23
N LEU A 72 -6.71 11.33 0.28
CA LEU A 72 -6.27 10.57 -0.88
C LEU A 72 -7.33 9.59 -1.43
N LYS A 73 -8.49 9.43 -0.78
CA LYS A 73 -9.52 8.47 -1.18
C LYS A 73 -10.04 8.66 -2.60
N ASP A 74 -10.03 9.87 -3.11
CA ASP A 74 -10.61 10.22 -4.42
C ASP A 74 -9.57 10.29 -5.56
N ILE A 75 -8.26 10.12 -5.28
CA ILE A 75 -7.26 10.11 -6.34
C ILE A 75 -7.46 8.88 -7.24
N LYS A 76 -7.28 9.08 -8.54
CA LYS A 76 -7.42 8.01 -9.53
C LYS A 76 -6.11 7.25 -9.68
N ILE A 77 -6.14 5.97 -9.33
CA ILE A 77 -4.96 5.09 -9.31
C ILE A 77 -5.24 3.85 -10.12
N SER A 78 -4.24 3.42 -10.89
CA SER A 78 -4.17 2.10 -11.51
C SER A 78 -2.98 1.34 -10.91
N ILE A 79 -3.17 0.05 -10.63
CA ILE A 79 -2.16 -0.86 -10.07
C ILE A 79 -2.04 -2.05 -11.02
N VAL A 80 -0.90 -2.18 -11.66
CA VAL A 80 -0.60 -3.27 -12.60
C VAL A 80 0.44 -4.18 -11.98
N SER A 81 0.13 -5.47 -11.83
CA SER A 81 1.08 -6.44 -11.29
C SER A 81 2.09 -6.87 -12.35
N ASN A 82 3.39 -6.80 -12.03
CA ASN A 82 4.47 -7.30 -12.89
C ASN A 82 4.78 -8.79 -12.64
N GLY A 83 4.02 -9.45 -11.76
CA GLY A 83 4.12 -10.89 -11.53
C GLY A 83 3.58 -11.70 -12.70
N LYS A 84 4.10 -12.92 -12.87
CA LYS A 84 3.61 -13.82 -13.90
C LYS A 84 2.11 -14.11 -13.68
N ASN A 85 1.30 -13.83 -14.68
CA ASN A 85 -0.16 -13.91 -14.61
C ASN A 85 -0.79 -13.09 -13.45
N GLY A 86 -0.16 -11.98 -13.04
CA GLY A 86 -0.64 -11.14 -11.95
C GLY A 86 -0.37 -11.67 -10.54
N TYR A 87 0.42 -12.76 -10.39
CA TYR A 87 0.68 -13.42 -9.12
C TYR A 87 2.13 -13.30 -8.69
N PHE A 88 2.35 -13.29 -7.36
CA PHE A 88 3.65 -13.40 -6.72
C PHE A 88 3.70 -14.67 -5.87
N ASN A 89 4.88 -15.29 -5.80
CA ASN A 89 5.11 -16.40 -4.88
C ASN A 89 4.91 -15.95 -3.44
N LYS A 90 4.44 -16.89 -2.60
CA LYS A 90 4.28 -16.67 -1.16
C LYS A 90 5.19 -17.61 -0.42
N LYS A 91 5.93 -17.07 0.55
CA LYS A 91 6.82 -17.83 1.42
C LYS A 91 6.32 -17.80 2.87
N LEU A 92 6.21 -18.96 3.49
CA LEU A 92 5.91 -19.05 4.91
C LEU A 92 7.15 -18.63 5.71
N GLN A 93 6.98 -17.61 6.55
CA GLN A 93 7.97 -17.17 7.52
C GLN A 93 7.52 -17.54 8.93
N THR A 94 8.45 -18.08 9.71
CA THR A 94 8.21 -18.41 11.12
C THR A 94 9.28 -17.72 11.94
N PHE A 95 8.88 -16.92 12.91
CA PHE A 95 9.80 -16.20 13.78
C PHE A 95 9.24 -16.06 15.19
N ASN A 96 10.15 -15.90 16.15
CA ASN A 96 9.79 -15.62 17.53
C ASN A 96 9.62 -14.12 17.73
N ASN A 97 8.43 -13.69 18.16
CA ASN A 97 8.11 -12.30 18.47
C ASN A 97 7.93 -12.08 19.98
N SER A 98 8.58 -12.91 20.80
CA SER A 98 8.55 -12.77 22.26
C SER A 98 9.44 -11.64 22.73
N VAL A 99 9.01 -10.93 23.77
CA VAL A 99 9.88 -9.99 24.48
C VAL A 99 10.83 -10.77 25.42
N GLY A 100 12.06 -10.25 25.62
CA GLY A 100 13.13 -10.99 26.32
C GLY A 100 12.79 -11.48 27.71
N TYR A 101 11.99 -10.75 28.49
CA TYR A 101 11.56 -11.18 29.83
C TYR A 101 10.50 -12.29 29.76
N ALA A 102 9.57 -12.23 28.78
CA ALA A 102 8.53 -13.24 28.62
C ALA A 102 9.09 -14.58 28.12
N SER A 103 10.16 -14.57 27.33
CA SER A 103 10.79 -15.81 26.81
C SER A 103 11.46 -16.69 27.88
N LYS A 104 11.62 -16.16 29.11
CA LYS A 104 12.17 -16.90 30.25
C LYS A 104 11.10 -17.66 31.05
N GLU A 105 9.83 -17.41 30.78
CA GLU A 105 8.69 -18.01 31.45
C GLU A 105 8.16 -19.21 30.65
N GLU A 106 7.61 -20.21 31.28
CA GLU A 106 6.98 -21.34 30.62
C GLU A 106 5.79 -20.82 29.76
N GLY A 107 5.76 -21.18 28.46
CA GLY A 107 4.75 -20.70 27.52
C GLY A 107 4.93 -19.24 27.07
N GLY A 108 5.98 -18.54 27.50
CA GLY A 108 6.22 -17.13 27.17
C GLY A 108 6.73 -16.87 25.74
N ASN A 109 6.92 -17.91 24.93
CA ASN A 109 7.35 -17.76 23.54
C ASN A 109 6.18 -17.52 22.60
N LEU A 110 6.23 -16.41 21.86
CA LEU A 110 5.26 -16.10 20.81
C LEU A 110 5.83 -16.44 19.44
N ILE A 111 5.51 -17.61 18.93
CA ILE A 111 5.87 -18.03 17.58
C ILE A 111 4.83 -17.50 16.60
N VAL A 112 5.25 -16.62 15.69
CA VAL A 112 4.42 -16.05 14.65
C VAL A 112 4.72 -16.73 13.33
N LYS A 113 3.66 -17.06 12.58
CA LYS A 113 3.75 -17.60 11.22
C LYS A 113 3.01 -16.66 10.26
N GLN A 114 3.69 -16.26 9.20
CA GLN A 114 3.15 -15.34 8.20
C GLN A 114 3.53 -15.81 6.80
N PHE A 115 2.61 -15.64 5.84
CA PHE A 115 2.95 -15.73 4.42
C PHE A 115 3.35 -14.36 3.91
N TRP A 116 4.55 -14.24 3.36
CA TRP A 116 5.05 -13.04 2.72
C TRP A 116 5.07 -13.19 1.20
N LEU A 117 4.81 -12.13 0.45
CA LEU A 117 5.07 -12.09 -0.99
C LEU A 117 6.57 -12.03 -1.22
N GLU A 118 7.06 -12.77 -2.21
CA GLU A 118 8.48 -12.77 -2.61
C GLU A 118 8.67 -11.90 -3.85
N ASN A 119 9.62 -10.96 -3.76
CA ASN A 119 10.01 -10.05 -4.84
C ASN A 119 8.82 -9.42 -5.59
N PRO A 120 7.83 -8.85 -4.87
CA PRO A 120 6.70 -8.24 -5.52
C PRO A 120 7.09 -6.97 -6.27
N SER A 121 6.42 -6.72 -7.40
CA SER A 121 6.62 -5.53 -8.23
C SER A 121 5.33 -5.14 -8.92
N TRP A 122 5.02 -3.85 -8.91
CA TRP A 122 3.84 -3.28 -9.54
C TRP A 122 4.20 -1.99 -10.28
N ASP A 123 3.58 -1.76 -11.44
CA ASP A 123 3.54 -0.44 -12.05
C ASP A 123 2.33 0.31 -11.51
N ILE A 124 2.59 1.45 -10.93
CA ILE A 124 1.59 2.32 -10.33
C ILE A 124 1.40 3.53 -11.22
N TYR A 125 0.14 3.85 -11.52
CA TYR A 125 -0.23 5.02 -12.29
C TYR A 125 -1.17 5.89 -11.44
N ILE A 126 -0.89 7.19 -11.38
CA ILE A 126 -1.69 8.16 -10.64
C ILE A 126 -2.05 9.31 -11.59
N LEU A 127 -3.34 9.51 -11.85
CA LEU A 127 -3.79 10.61 -12.70
C LEU A 127 -3.55 11.95 -11.98
N LEU A 128 -2.94 12.92 -12.69
CA LEU A 128 -2.57 14.23 -12.16
C LEU A 128 -3.69 15.25 -12.32
N ASP A 129 -4.91 14.89 -11.94
CA ASP A 129 -6.12 15.71 -12.10
C ASP A 129 -6.49 16.53 -10.86
N CYS A 130 -5.79 16.32 -9.73
CA CYS A 130 -6.01 17.05 -8.50
C CYS A 130 -4.71 17.45 -7.81
N ASP A 131 -4.77 18.37 -6.84
CA ASP A 131 -3.58 18.92 -6.19
C ASP A 131 -2.84 17.87 -5.34
N GLU A 132 -3.55 16.95 -4.70
CA GLU A 132 -2.91 15.87 -3.92
C GLU A 132 -2.12 14.92 -4.83
N ALA A 133 -2.63 14.60 -6.02
CA ALA A 133 -1.90 13.79 -7.00
C ALA A 133 -0.63 14.50 -7.51
N LYS A 134 -0.70 15.81 -7.78
CA LYS A 134 0.47 16.61 -8.17
C LYS A 134 1.50 16.68 -7.04
N LYS A 135 1.07 16.79 -5.79
CA LYS A 135 1.94 16.79 -4.63
C LYS A 135 2.66 15.45 -4.44
N ILE A 136 1.93 14.33 -4.64
CA ILE A 136 2.55 12.99 -4.66
C ILE A 136 3.63 12.95 -5.76
N ALA A 137 3.34 13.44 -6.96
CA ALA A 137 4.29 13.45 -8.06
C ALA A 137 5.55 14.26 -7.72
N ASP A 138 5.43 15.45 -7.12
CA ASP A 138 6.58 16.25 -6.68
C ASP A 138 7.44 15.50 -5.68
N TYR A 139 6.83 14.87 -4.67
CA TYR A 139 7.59 14.13 -3.66
C TYR A 139 8.32 12.93 -4.24
N ILE A 140 7.64 12.12 -5.06
CA ILE A 140 8.23 10.91 -5.66
C ILE A 140 9.32 11.25 -6.66
N GLN A 141 9.11 12.23 -7.58
CA GLN A 141 10.11 12.65 -8.56
C GLN A 141 11.37 13.22 -7.89
N ASN A 142 11.20 13.95 -6.80
CA ASN A 142 12.32 14.54 -6.05
C ASN A 142 12.89 13.60 -4.97
N ARG A 143 12.45 12.34 -4.92
CA ARG A 143 12.86 11.33 -3.93
C ARG A 143 12.71 11.81 -2.48
N LYS A 144 11.65 12.56 -2.21
CA LYS A 144 11.31 13.08 -0.88
C LYS A 144 10.31 12.15 -0.20
N ALA A 145 10.47 11.89 1.08
CA ALA A 145 9.49 11.23 1.91
C ALA A 145 9.63 11.71 3.36
N ILE A 146 8.51 11.97 4.03
CA ILE A 146 8.50 12.32 5.45
C ILE A 146 8.76 11.05 6.28
N TYR A 147 8.14 9.93 5.90
CA TYR A 147 8.39 8.61 6.49
C TYR A 147 8.82 7.64 5.40
N LEU A 148 9.73 6.72 5.74
CA LEU A 148 10.19 5.69 4.82
C LEU A 148 9.00 4.84 4.37
N PRO A 149 8.83 4.65 3.05
CA PRO A 149 7.77 3.80 2.53
C PRO A 149 8.09 2.32 2.76
N TYR A 150 7.05 1.54 3.11
CA TYR A 150 7.14 0.09 3.26
C TYR A 150 5.88 -0.62 2.72
N LEU A 151 6.03 -1.92 2.43
CA LEU A 151 5.00 -2.75 1.80
C LEU A 151 4.21 -3.56 2.84
N GLY A 152 3.30 -2.87 3.53
CA GLY A 152 2.40 -3.43 4.53
C GLY A 152 2.93 -3.33 5.96
N SER A 153 4.08 -3.89 6.30
CA SER A 153 4.75 -3.70 7.58
C SER A 153 6.17 -3.13 7.42
N ASN A 154 6.72 -2.56 8.48
CA ASN A 154 8.02 -1.87 8.47
C ASN A 154 9.22 -2.78 8.18
N ASP A 155 9.05 -4.09 8.21
CA ASP A 155 10.09 -5.07 7.84
C ASP A 155 10.27 -5.18 6.31
N HIS A 156 9.36 -4.62 5.52
CA HIS A 156 9.30 -4.74 4.07
C HIS A 156 9.49 -3.38 3.41
N LEU A 157 10.72 -2.92 3.32
CA LEU A 157 11.02 -1.63 2.69
C LEU A 157 10.58 -1.61 1.22
N ALA A 158 9.99 -0.49 0.80
CA ALA A 158 9.56 -0.26 -0.57
C ALA A 158 10.67 0.42 -1.38
N ASN A 159 10.87 -0.06 -2.60
CA ASN A 159 11.66 0.61 -3.63
C ASN A 159 10.70 1.30 -4.62
N ILE A 160 10.97 2.56 -4.93
CA ILE A 160 10.27 3.34 -5.94
C ILE A 160 11.27 3.70 -7.02
N MET A 161 11.02 3.20 -8.24
CA MET A 161 11.93 3.31 -9.39
C MET A 161 11.16 3.71 -10.65
N ASP A 162 11.88 4.02 -11.72
CA ASP A 162 11.35 4.29 -13.05
C ASP A 162 10.24 5.35 -13.03
N VAL A 163 10.51 6.44 -12.31
CA VAL A 163 9.54 7.53 -12.08
C VAL A 163 9.47 8.43 -13.31
N GLU A 164 8.32 8.51 -13.93
CA GLU A 164 8.08 9.33 -15.12
C GLU A 164 6.69 9.98 -15.12
N ILE A 165 6.55 11.09 -15.83
CA ILE A 165 5.24 11.68 -16.15
C ILE A 165 4.92 11.30 -17.58
N ILE A 166 3.83 10.60 -17.77
CA ILE A 166 3.37 10.12 -19.07
C ILE A 166 2.11 10.86 -19.51
N ASP A 167 1.93 10.99 -20.81
CA ASP A 167 0.66 11.37 -21.38
C ASP A 167 -0.24 10.15 -21.58
N ILE A 168 -1.49 10.26 -21.15
CA ILE A 168 -2.50 9.22 -21.30
C ILE A 168 -3.70 9.75 -22.07
N GLU A 169 -4.31 8.89 -22.85
CA GLU A 169 -5.51 9.19 -23.62
C GLU A 169 -6.72 8.49 -23.01
N GLU A 170 -7.86 9.15 -23.05
CA GLU A 170 -9.13 8.55 -22.70
C GLU A 170 -9.68 7.87 -23.96
N LYS A 171 -9.82 6.54 -23.91
CA LYS A 171 -10.41 5.78 -25.00
C LYS A 171 -11.86 5.44 -24.64
N MET A 172 -12.79 5.93 -25.44
CA MET A 172 -14.18 5.47 -25.38
C MET A 172 -14.27 4.15 -26.14
N SER A 173 -14.71 3.07 -25.45
CA SER A 173 -14.99 1.81 -26.13
C SER A 173 -16.27 1.91 -26.93
N SER A 174 -16.24 1.44 -28.20
CA SER A 174 -17.45 1.09 -28.93
C SER A 174 -17.98 -0.28 -28.43
N GLU A 175 -19.28 -0.54 -28.55
CA GLU A 175 -19.92 -1.77 -28.06
C GLU A 175 -19.30 -3.07 -28.59
N ASP A 176 -18.58 -3.02 -29.73
CA ASP A 176 -17.98 -4.16 -30.39
C ASP A 176 -16.47 -4.35 -30.13
N GLU A 177 -15.85 -3.52 -29.25
CA GLU A 177 -14.40 -3.57 -29.03
C GLU A 177 -14.05 -4.32 -27.75
N THR A 178 -13.28 -5.41 -27.87
CA THR A 178 -12.72 -6.11 -26.70
C THR A 178 -11.57 -5.30 -26.12
N ILE A 179 -11.69 -4.89 -24.85
CA ILE A 179 -10.65 -4.15 -24.14
C ILE A 179 -10.01 -5.07 -23.12
N GLU A 180 -8.68 -5.16 -23.15
CA GLU A 180 -7.90 -5.82 -22.11
C GLU A 180 -7.62 -4.85 -20.97
N ILE A 181 -8.02 -5.23 -19.75
CA ILE A 181 -7.78 -4.43 -18.54
C ILE A 181 -6.70 -5.10 -17.70
N LEU A 182 -5.52 -4.49 -17.63
CA LEU A 182 -4.37 -5.01 -16.88
C LEU A 182 -4.36 -4.54 -15.41
N SER A 183 -5.18 -3.55 -15.07
CA SER A 183 -5.23 -2.98 -13.72
C SER A 183 -6.24 -3.72 -12.83
N MET A 184 -5.98 -3.70 -11.52
CA MET A 184 -7.00 -4.09 -10.54
C MET A 184 -8.17 -3.10 -10.57
N ILE A 185 -9.39 -3.62 -10.70
CA ILE A 185 -10.62 -2.85 -10.76
C ILE A 185 -11.21 -2.73 -9.35
N LYS A 186 -11.68 -1.54 -9.01
CA LYS A 186 -12.46 -1.34 -7.78
C LYS A 186 -13.82 -2.05 -7.95
N ALA A 187 -14.15 -2.94 -7.01
CA ALA A 187 -15.50 -3.46 -6.91
C ALA A 187 -16.49 -2.33 -6.63
N SER A 188 -17.61 -2.34 -7.34
CA SER A 188 -18.70 -1.38 -7.17
C SER A 188 -19.48 -1.64 -5.87
#